data_86d924648133eb91c8795ecc948c2a66
#
_entry.id   86d924648133eb91c8795ecc948c2a66
#
_cell.length_a   1.000
_cell.length_b   1.000
_cell.length_c   1.000
_cell.angle_alpha   90.00
_cell.angle_beta   90.00
_cell.angle_gamma   90.00
#
_symmetry.space_group_name_H-M   'P 1'
#
loop_
_entity.id
_entity.type
_entity.pdbx_description
1 polymer ?
#
loop_
_entity_poly.entity_id
_entity_poly.type
_entity_poly.pdbx_seq_one_letter_code
_entity_poly.pdbx_strand_id
1 'polypeptide(L)'
;MKKYLAGLSAVALLCCSIASSAFARTEEKLTNIAHRGASAYAPENTMAAFHQALEMNADYIELDVQQSKDGVLVIMHDRTVDRTTNGSGHIRELTYAELQRLDAGSWKDNSFANEKIPTLSQVLDEFQGKIGILMELKAPELYPGIEKKVAFEINKRKLDHVIVQSFNVSSMKKMHELLPNVPIGILTSSERDTDPNSIQQFADFATYFNPSYDILTPALIHQVHSAGMKISPWSGTKRLPASFLWKTKSDGVITNYPDEVNWVQTSSPIGQQLEKGSARRVITLAVKLWP
;
A
#
# COMPACT_ATOMS: atom_id res chain seq x y z
N MET A 1 -7.63 91.32 16.66
CA MET A 1 -6.79 90.27 17.20
C MET A 1 -7.46 88.98 16.90
N LYS A 2 -7.09 88.26 15.84
CA LYS A 2 -7.67 86.99 15.43
C LYS A 2 -6.56 85.94 15.43
N LYS A 3 -6.66 84.94 16.26
CA LYS A 3 -5.73 83.76 16.33
C LYS A 3 -6.21 82.71 15.33
N TYR A 4 -5.39 82.35 14.39
CA TYR A 4 -5.62 81.19 13.49
C TYR A 4 -4.99 79.95 14.09
N LEU A 5 -5.83 78.96 14.40
CA LEU A 5 -5.40 77.59 14.70
C LEU A 5 -5.20 76.86 13.38
N ALA A 6 -3.99 76.37 13.17
CA ALA A 6 -3.69 75.46 12.08
C ALA A 6 -3.99 73.99 12.53
N GLY A 7 -4.93 73.39 11.86
CA GLY A 7 -5.20 71.96 12.06
C GLY A 7 -4.25 71.08 11.23
N LEU A 8 -3.44 70.25 11.90
CA LEU A 8 -2.69 69.18 11.24
C LEU A 8 -3.59 67.95 11.07
N SER A 9 -3.93 67.61 9.84
CA SER A 9 -4.55 66.32 9.49
C SER A 9 -3.48 65.26 9.37
N ALA A 10 -3.42 64.36 10.33
CA ALA A 10 -2.61 63.16 10.25
C ALA A 10 -3.35 62.08 9.41
N VAL A 11 -2.86 61.84 8.20
CA VAL A 11 -3.30 60.70 7.39
C VAL A 11 -2.57 59.46 7.89
N ALA A 12 -3.25 58.61 8.61
CA ALA A 12 -2.76 57.29 8.98
C ALA A 12 -2.86 56.34 7.78
N LEU A 13 -1.73 56.07 7.11
CA LEU A 13 -1.62 54.99 6.15
C LEU A 13 -1.71 53.63 6.89
N LEU A 14 -2.87 52.97 6.82
CA LEU A 14 -3.04 51.62 7.31
C LEU A 14 -2.46 50.67 6.26
N CYS A 15 -1.19 50.28 6.37
CA CYS A 15 -0.60 49.21 5.61
C CYS A 15 -1.21 47.89 6.08
N CYS A 16 -2.25 47.40 5.38
CA CYS A 16 -2.68 46.02 5.46
C CYS A 16 -1.58 45.13 4.86
N SER A 17 -0.66 44.66 5.70
CA SER A 17 0.19 43.54 5.39
C SER A 17 -0.68 42.27 5.31
N ILE A 18 -1.09 41.91 4.10
CA ILE A 18 -1.62 40.60 3.81
C ILE A 18 -0.45 39.64 4.01
N ALA A 19 -0.34 39.07 5.21
CA ALA A 19 0.50 37.94 5.46
C ALA A 19 -0.11 36.76 4.64
N SER A 20 0.44 36.55 3.44
CA SER A 20 0.25 35.31 2.72
C SER A 20 0.83 34.20 3.62
N SER A 21 -0.02 33.60 4.44
CA SER A 21 0.28 32.32 5.06
C SER A 21 0.42 31.34 3.91
N ALA A 22 1.63 31.20 3.38
CA ALA A 22 2.03 30.04 2.64
C ALA A 22 1.80 28.88 3.60
N PHE A 23 0.65 28.20 3.48
CA PHE A 23 0.47 26.88 4.02
C PHE A 23 1.60 26.05 3.39
N ALA A 24 2.70 25.88 4.10
CA ALA A 24 3.65 24.83 3.82
C ALA A 24 2.82 23.54 3.94
N ARG A 25 2.38 23.02 2.79
CA ARG A 25 1.82 21.68 2.72
C ARG A 25 2.93 20.78 3.26
N THR A 26 2.74 20.25 4.45
CA THR A 26 3.60 19.16 4.93
C THR A 26 3.53 18.12 3.83
N GLU A 27 4.66 17.85 3.18
CA GLU A 27 4.72 16.77 2.20
C GLU A 27 4.33 15.50 2.98
N GLU A 28 3.14 14.97 2.71
CA GLU A 28 2.70 13.73 3.33
C GLU A 28 3.69 12.64 2.95
N LYS A 29 4.11 11.87 3.94
CA LYS A 29 5.01 10.74 3.76
C LYS A 29 4.41 9.77 2.74
N LEU A 30 5.17 9.39 1.73
CA LEU A 30 4.76 8.35 0.78
C LEU A 30 4.54 7.02 1.52
N THR A 31 3.34 6.47 1.46
CA THR A 31 3.02 5.20 2.11
C THR A 31 3.79 4.07 1.43
N ASN A 32 4.58 3.34 2.22
CA ASN A 32 5.43 2.24 1.78
C ASN A 32 4.69 0.91 1.94
N ILE A 33 4.28 0.30 0.82
CA ILE A 33 3.50 -0.95 0.81
C ILE A 33 4.37 -2.06 0.22
N ALA A 34 4.72 -3.04 1.05
CA ALA A 34 5.56 -4.18 0.66
C ALA A 34 4.74 -5.22 -0.12
N HIS A 35 4.91 -5.27 -1.44
CA HIS A 35 4.19 -6.11 -2.39
C HIS A 35 4.51 -7.60 -2.16
N ARG A 36 3.53 -8.37 -1.69
CA ARG A 36 3.67 -9.78 -1.27
C ARG A 36 4.73 -9.94 -0.16
N GLY A 37 4.82 -8.94 0.73
CA GLY A 37 5.94 -8.78 1.65
C GLY A 37 7.18 -8.16 0.99
N ALA A 38 8.36 -8.30 1.61
CA ALA A 38 9.64 -7.88 1.02
C ALA A 38 10.09 -8.86 -0.06
N SER A 39 9.30 -9.02 -1.12
CA SER A 39 9.40 -10.12 -2.09
C SER A 39 10.64 -10.05 -3.00
N ALA A 40 11.36 -8.94 -3.03
CA ALA A 40 12.69 -8.89 -3.65
C ALA A 40 13.71 -9.74 -2.88
N TYR A 41 13.56 -9.88 -1.58
CA TYR A 41 14.53 -10.47 -0.65
C TYR A 41 14.12 -11.84 -0.10
N ALA A 42 12.82 -12.06 0.12
CA ALA A 42 12.25 -13.31 0.63
C ALA A 42 11.21 -13.88 -0.36
N PRO A 43 10.82 -15.17 -0.25
CA PRO A 43 9.80 -15.75 -1.12
C PRO A 43 8.45 -15.04 -0.93
N GLU A 44 7.88 -14.55 -2.04
CA GLU A 44 6.62 -13.81 -2.06
C GLU A 44 5.50 -14.54 -1.32
N ASN A 45 4.63 -13.79 -0.62
CA ASN A 45 3.45 -14.33 0.04
C ASN A 45 3.75 -15.38 1.13
N THR A 46 4.92 -15.32 1.77
CA THR A 46 5.29 -16.18 2.90
C THR A 46 5.44 -15.38 4.18
N MET A 47 5.42 -16.07 5.33
CA MET A 47 5.65 -15.44 6.63
C MET A 47 7.03 -14.77 6.68
N ALA A 48 8.07 -15.39 6.08
CA ALA A 48 9.41 -14.81 5.97
C ALA A 48 9.41 -13.45 5.26
N ALA A 49 8.69 -13.33 4.12
CA ALA A 49 8.60 -12.07 3.38
C ALA A 49 7.85 -10.98 4.18
N PHE A 50 6.82 -11.36 4.93
CA PHE A 50 6.05 -10.41 5.74
C PHE A 50 6.84 -9.94 6.98
N HIS A 51 7.56 -10.82 7.67
CA HIS A 51 8.46 -10.43 8.76
C HIS A 51 9.57 -9.51 8.27
N GLN A 52 10.17 -9.81 7.11
CA GLN A 52 11.21 -8.95 6.54
C GLN A 52 10.68 -7.57 6.15
N ALA A 53 9.44 -7.48 5.64
CA ALA A 53 8.79 -6.19 5.37
C ALA A 53 8.58 -5.36 6.66
N LEU A 54 8.18 -6.01 7.75
CA LEU A 54 8.05 -5.39 9.07
C LEU A 54 9.41 -4.87 9.58
N GLU A 55 10.48 -5.69 9.47
CA GLU A 55 11.84 -5.30 9.84
C GLU A 55 12.37 -4.13 9.01
N MET A 56 11.98 -4.05 7.74
CA MET A 56 12.29 -2.95 6.83
C MET A 56 11.43 -1.71 7.05
N ASN A 57 10.57 -1.70 8.10
CA ASN A 57 9.67 -0.59 8.42
C ASN A 57 8.74 -0.20 7.25
N ALA A 58 8.19 -1.16 6.54
CA ALA A 58 7.08 -0.90 5.63
C ALA A 58 5.86 -0.43 6.43
N ASP A 59 5.03 0.43 5.84
CA ASP A 59 3.78 0.88 6.47
C ASP A 59 2.68 -0.19 6.35
N TYR A 60 2.71 -0.96 5.24
CA TYR A 60 1.79 -2.07 4.96
C TYR A 60 2.54 -3.27 4.38
N ILE A 61 2.08 -4.48 4.71
CA ILE A 61 2.30 -5.67 3.89
C ILE A 61 1.12 -5.81 2.93
N GLU A 62 1.42 -6.13 1.68
CA GLU A 62 0.40 -6.51 0.71
C GLU A 62 0.45 -8.02 0.51
N LEU A 63 -0.71 -8.65 0.31
CA LEU A 63 -0.86 -10.09 0.18
C LEU A 63 -2.04 -10.47 -0.72
N ASP A 64 -1.91 -11.64 -1.40
CA ASP A 64 -2.86 -12.16 -2.38
C ASP A 64 -3.73 -13.28 -1.78
N VAL A 65 -5.04 -13.04 -1.61
CA VAL A 65 -5.98 -13.99 -1.01
C VAL A 65 -6.67 -14.83 -2.07
N GLN A 66 -6.56 -16.13 -1.95
CA GLN A 66 -7.29 -17.15 -2.72
C GLN A 66 -7.93 -18.18 -1.77
N GLN A 67 -8.56 -19.23 -2.32
CA GLN A 67 -9.23 -20.24 -1.52
C GLN A 67 -8.86 -21.65 -2.01
N SER A 68 -8.52 -22.54 -1.06
CA SER A 68 -8.31 -23.96 -1.30
C SER A 68 -9.62 -24.70 -1.65
N LYS A 69 -9.51 -25.96 -2.12
CA LYS A 69 -10.64 -26.83 -2.44
C LYS A 69 -11.63 -27.00 -1.28
N ASP A 70 -11.13 -27.10 -0.06
CA ASP A 70 -11.90 -27.27 1.17
C ASP A 70 -12.29 -25.94 1.84
N GLY A 71 -12.06 -24.83 1.13
CA GLY A 71 -12.61 -23.50 1.48
C GLY A 71 -11.78 -22.69 2.46
N VAL A 72 -10.52 -23.06 2.74
CA VAL A 72 -9.58 -22.30 3.56
C VAL A 72 -9.03 -21.13 2.75
N LEU A 73 -9.01 -19.93 3.32
CA LEU A 73 -8.37 -18.76 2.70
C LEU A 73 -6.85 -18.91 2.82
N VAL A 74 -6.15 -18.91 1.68
CA VAL A 74 -4.70 -19.10 1.57
C VAL A 74 -4.07 -17.93 0.85
N ILE A 75 -2.77 -17.69 1.10
CA ILE A 75 -2.04 -16.54 0.56
C ILE A 75 -1.12 -17.01 -0.55
N MET A 76 -1.47 -16.65 -1.79
CA MET A 76 -0.71 -16.99 -3.00
C MET A 76 -1.18 -16.16 -4.19
N HIS A 77 -0.23 -15.73 -5.05
CA HIS A 77 -0.55 -14.89 -6.21
C HIS A 77 -1.13 -15.66 -7.38
N ASP A 78 -0.42 -16.68 -7.86
CA ASP A 78 -0.82 -17.42 -9.07
C ASP A 78 -2.01 -18.33 -8.76
N ARG A 79 -2.80 -18.66 -9.79
CA ARG A 79 -3.91 -19.61 -9.67
C ARG A 79 -3.43 -21.05 -9.45
N THR A 80 -2.14 -21.34 -9.72
CA THR A 80 -1.49 -22.63 -9.53
C THR A 80 -0.30 -22.50 -8.59
N VAL A 81 0.11 -23.60 -7.99
CA VAL A 81 1.23 -23.62 -7.03
C VAL A 81 2.61 -23.77 -7.71
N ASP A 82 2.65 -23.96 -9.04
CA ASP A 82 3.81 -24.44 -9.80
C ASP A 82 5.02 -23.52 -9.74
N ARG A 83 4.85 -22.20 -9.79
CA ARG A 83 5.95 -21.24 -9.88
C ARG A 83 6.68 -21.04 -8.54
N THR A 84 5.95 -21.05 -7.47
CA THR A 84 6.46 -20.64 -6.14
C THR A 84 6.45 -21.78 -5.12
N THR A 85 6.28 -23.03 -5.57
CA THR A 85 6.39 -24.21 -4.72
C THR A 85 7.05 -25.37 -5.48
N ASN A 86 7.30 -26.46 -4.74
CA ASN A 86 7.76 -27.72 -5.30
C ASN A 86 6.62 -28.65 -5.78
N GLY A 87 5.38 -28.14 -5.80
CA GLY A 87 4.19 -28.89 -6.27
C GLY A 87 3.68 -28.39 -7.61
N SER A 88 2.52 -28.92 -8.01
CA SER A 88 1.80 -28.51 -9.24
C SER A 88 0.30 -28.60 -9.06
N GLY A 89 -0.45 -27.82 -9.85
CA GLY A 89 -1.90 -27.84 -9.90
C GLY A 89 -2.57 -26.55 -9.40
N HIS A 90 -3.88 -26.48 -9.61
CA HIS A 90 -4.66 -25.32 -9.23
C HIS A 90 -4.96 -25.29 -7.73
N ILE A 91 -4.80 -24.13 -7.09
CA ILE A 91 -5.10 -23.91 -5.65
C ILE A 91 -6.50 -24.39 -5.30
N ARG A 92 -7.50 -24.05 -6.11
CA ARG A 92 -8.91 -24.43 -5.91
C ARG A 92 -9.18 -25.95 -6.00
N GLU A 93 -8.23 -26.73 -6.49
CA GLU A 93 -8.34 -28.18 -6.65
C GLU A 93 -7.58 -28.95 -5.56
N LEU A 94 -6.73 -28.25 -4.80
CA LEU A 94 -5.94 -28.77 -3.68
C LEU A 94 -6.58 -28.40 -2.35
N THR A 95 -6.68 -29.36 -1.44
CA THR A 95 -7.07 -29.11 -0.04
C THR A 95 -5.97 -28.35 0.69
N TYR A 96 -6.31 -27.66 1.78
CA TYR A 96 -5.29 -26.99 2.58
C TYR A 96 -4.23 -27.96 3.12
N ALA A 97 -4.63 -29.18 3.47
CA ALA A 97 -3.69 -30.20 3.92
C ALA A 97 -2.67 -30.60 2.82
N GLU A 98 -3.07 -30.59 1.55
CA GLU A 98 -2.16 -30.81 0.41
C GLU A 98 -1.24 -29.60 0.21
N LEU A 99 -1.78 -28.37 0.26
CA LEU A 99 -1.01 -27.13 0.15
C LEU A 99 0.05 -27.01 1.25
N GLN A 100 -0.25 -27.43 2.48
CA GLN A 100 0.70 -27.40 3.62
C GLN A 100 1.89 -28.34 3.47
N ARG A 101 1.83 -29.35 2.61
CA ARG A 101 2.96 -30.26 2.34
C ARG A 101 4.00 -29.63 1.41
N LEU A 102 3.63 -28.60 0.66
CA LEU A 102 4.48 -27.95 -0.31
C LEU A 102 5.54 -27.08 0.39
N ASP A 103 6.68 -26.97 -0.27
CA ASP A 103 7.72 -26.02 0.05
C ASP A 103 7.52 -24.78 -0.81
N ALA A 104 7.22 -23.65 -0.18
CA ALA A 104 6.98 -22.37 -0.82
C ALA A 104 8.19 -21.41 -0.75
N GLY A 105 9.34 -21.89 -0.31
CA GLY A 105 10.52 -21.06 -0.10
C GLY A 105 11.72 -21.39 -0.97
N SER A 106 12.05 -22.69 -1.16
CA SER A 106 13.26 -23.14 -1.83
C SER A 106 13.41 -22.66 -3.29
N TRP A 107 12.32 -22.33 -3.96
CA TRP A 107 12.35 -21.74 -5.30
C TRP A 107 13.06 -20.38 -5.34
N LYS A 108 13.03 -19.64 -4.24
CA LYS A 108 13.68 -18.32 -4.08
C LYS A 108 15.14 -18.48 -3.69
N ASP A 109 15.38 -19.21 -2.61
CA ASP A 109 16.71 -19.56 -2.11
C ASP A 109 16.58 -20.72 -1.10
N ASN A 110 17.60 -21.59 -1.02
CA ASN A 110 17.62 -22.74 -0.09
C ASN A 110 17.56 -22.34 1.40
N SER A 111 17.95 -21.13 1.75
CA SER A 111 17.81 -20.62 3.11
C SER A 111 16.36 -20.50 3.57
N PHE A 112 15.42 -20.43 2.63
CA PHE A 112 13.99 -20.41 2.87
C PHE A 112 13.32 -21.79 2.71
N ALA A 113 14.11 -22.86 2.68
CA ALA A 113 13.56 -24.21 2.55
C ALA A 113 12.53 -24.50 3.65
N ASN A 114 11.42 -25.15 3.27
CA ASN A 114 10.29 -25.50 4.13
C ASN A 114 9.36 -24.32 4.52
N GLU A 115 9.53 -23.11 4.01
CA GLU A 115 8.46 -22.10 4.09
C GLU A 115 7.15 -22.67 3.57
N LYS A 116 6.04 -22.27 4.18
CA LYS A 116 4.71 -22.79 3.86
C LYS A 116 3.83 -21.73 3.24
N ILE A 117 2.81 -22.19 2.49
CA ILE A 117 1.72 -21.33 2.06
C ILE A 117 0.91 -20.96 3.30
N PRO A 118 0.90 -19.68 3.75
CA PRO A 118 0.16 -19.31 4.95
C PRO A 118 -1.35 -19.23 4.68
N THR A 119 -2.16 -19.38 5.71
CA THR A 119 -3.56 -18.97 5.66
C THR A 119 -3.71 -17.49 5.94
N LEU A 120 -4.81 -16.88 5.47
CA LEU A 120 -5.16 -15.50 5.85
C LEU A 120 -5.24 -15.37 7.39
N SER A 121 -5.85 -16.33 8.07
CA SER A 121 -5.96 -16.33 9.53
C SER A 121 -4.59 -16.25 10.23
N GLN A 122 -3.61 -17.06 9.79
CA GLN A 122 -2.25 -17.04 10.34
C GLN A 122 -1.58 -15.68 10.15
N VAL A 123 -1.68 -15.07 8.95
CA VAL A 123 -1.09 -13.76 8.71
C VAL A 123 -1.76 -12.68 9.56
N LEU A 124 -3.10 -12.69 9.65
CA LEU A 124 -3.82 -11.72 10.46
C LEU A 124 -3.48 -11.86 11.96
N ASP A 125 -3.41 -13.08 12.48
CA ASP A 125 -3.09 -13.34 13.89
C ASP A 125 -1.67 -12.88 14.23
N GLU A 126 -0.72 -13.01 13.29
CA GLU A 126 0.67 -12.60 13.50
C GLU A 126 0.89 -11.09 13.37
N PHE A 127 0.25 -10.44 12.37
CA PHE A 127 0.61 -9.07 11.98
C PHE A 127 -0.40 -8.00 12.38
N GLN A 128 -1.59 -8.34 12.86
CA GLN A 128 -2.56 -7.35 13.34
C GLN A 128 -1.96 -6.47 14.44
N GLY A 129 -2.14 -5.14 14.32
CA GLY A 129 -1.59 -4.16 15.25
C GLY A 129 -0.08 -3.94 15.19
N LYS A 130 0.66 -4.68 14.35
CA LYS A 130 2.11 -4.51 14.13
C LYS A 130 2.40 -3.72 12.87
N ILE A 131 1.63 -3.93 11.81
CA ILE A 131 1.78 -3.31 10.48
C ILE A 131 0.42 -3.27 9.79
N GLY A 132 0.20 -2.31 8.88
CA GLY A 132 -1.00 -2.29 8.05
C GLY A 132 -1.07 -3.48 7.10
N ILE A 133 -2.27 -3.90 6.71
CA ILE A 133 -2.47 -5.05 5.83
C ILE A 133 -3.30 -4.64 4.62
N LEU A 134 -2.73 -4.76 3.42
CA LEU A 134 -3.41 -4.57 2.15
C LEU A 134 -3.70 -5.94 1.53
N MET A 135 -4.97 -6.32 1.43
CA MET A 135 -5.40 -7.63 0.91
C MET A 135 -5.89 -7.51 -0.52
N GLU A 136 -5.27 -8.23 -1.46
CA GLU A 136 -5.84 -8.41 -2.80
C GLU A 136 -6.72 -9.66 -2.84
N LEU A 137 -7.99 -9.53 -3.25
CA LEU A 137 -8.83 -10.67 -3.62
C LEU A 137 -8.48 -11.10 -5.05
N LYS A 138 -7.76 -12.22 -5.16
CA LYS A 138 -7.34 -12.78 -6.47
C LYS A 138 -8.45 -13.57 -7.11
N ALA A 139 -8.77 -13.24 -8.37
CA ALA A 139 -9.73 -13.97 -9.19
C ALA A 139 -11.00 -14.40 -8.41
N PRO A 140 -11.69 -13.46 -7.71
CA PRO A 140 -12.80 -13.79 -6.81
C PRO A 140 -13.96 -14.47 -7.54
N GLU A 141 -14.05 -14.34 -8.85
CA GLU A 141 -15.02 -15.04 -9.71
C GLU A 141 -14.85 -16.57 -9.67
N LEU A 142 -13.68 -17.07 -9.29
CA LEU A 142 -13.41 -18.50 -9.14
C LEU A 142 -13.83 -19.06 -7.77
N TYR A 143 -14.12 -18.16 -6.82
CA TYR A 143 -14.35 -18.50 -5.41
C TYR A 143 -15.66 -17.87 -4.92
N PRO A 144 -16.85 -18.37 -5.31
CA PRO A 144 -18.13 -17.80 -4.91
C PRO A 144 -18.23 -17.60 -3.39
N GLY A 145 -18.44 -16.34 -2.96
CA GLY A 145 -18.58 -15.98 -1.55
C GLY A 145 -17.27 -15.73 -0.81
N ILE A 146 -16.13 -15.62 -1.49
CA ILE A 146 -14.84 -15.27 -0.87
C ILE A 146 -14.91 -13.94 -0.14
N GLU A 147 -15.68 -12.95 -0.66
CA GLU A 147 -15.88 -11.65 -0.05
C GLU A 147 -16.46 -11.78 1.37
N LYS A 148 -17.48 -12.63 1.56
CA LYS A 148 -18.09 -12.87 2.88
C LYS A 148 -17.10 -13.50 3.86
N LYS A 149 -16.26 -14.41 3.39
CA LYS A 149 -15.24 -15.07 4.22
C LYS A 149 -14.16 -14.09 4.66
N VAL A 150 -13.65 -13.25 3.74
CA VAL A 150 -12.67 -12.20 4.06
C VAL A 150 -13.28 -11.17 5.00
N ALA A 151 -14.51 -10.72 4.73
CA ALA A 151 -15.22 -9.80 5.62
C ALA A 151 -15.42 -10.39 7.03
N PHE A 152 -15.70 -11.68 7.14
CA PHE A 152 -15.79 -12.38 8.43
C PHE A 152 -14.46 -12.35 9.19
N GLU A 153 -13.33 -12.64 8.53
CA GLU A 153 -12.00 -12.62 9.16
C GLU A 153 -11.61 -11.23 9.65
N ILE A 154 -11.93 -10.17 8.88
CA ILE A 154 -11.71 -8.77 9.26
C ILE A 154 -12.55 -8.40 10.49
N ASN A 155 -13.87 -8.66 10.44
CA ASN A 155 -14.79 -8.33 11.52
C ASN A 155 -14.51 -9.10 12.81
N LYS A 156 -14.19 -10.39 12.72
CA LYS A 156 -13.85 -11.26 13.86
C LYS A 156 -12.71 -10.69 14.70
N ARG A 157 -11.72 -10.06 14.04
CA ARG A 157 -10.54 -9.48 14.68
C ARG A 157 -10.66 -7.99 14.94
N LYS A 158 -11.73 -7.33 14.46
CA LYS A 158 -11.93 -5.89 14.52
C LYS A 158 -10.72 -5.13 13.95
N LEU A 159 -10.25 -5.56 12.79
CA LEU A 159 -9.09 -4.93 12.14
C LEU A 159 -9.43 -3.49 11.74
N ASP A 160 -8.61 -2.53 12.14
CA ASP A 160 -8.73 -1.11 11.87
C ASP A 160 -7.70 -0.60 10.86
N HIS A 161 -6.56 -1.29 10.72
CA HIS A 161 -5.49 -0.91 9.80
C HIS A 161 -5.41 -1.88 8.61
N VAL A 162 -6.50 -1.95 7.86
CA VAL A 162 -6.67 -2.86 6.71
C VAL A 162 -7.25 -2.13 5.51
N ILE A 163 -6.80 -2.51 4.32
CA ILE A 163 -7.32 -2.09 3.02
C ILE A 163 -7.61 -3.36 2.23
N VAL A 164 -8.71 -3.39 1.45
CA VAL A 164 -9.01 -4.50 0.54
C VAL A 164 -9.01 -4.00 -0.89
N GLN A 165 -8.35 -4.72 -1.81
CA GLN A 165 -8.27 -4.34 -3.22
C GLN A 165 -8.51 -5.53 -4.15
N SER A 166 -8.87 -5.25 -5.40
CA SER A 166 -8.95 -6.24 -6.47
C SER A 166 -9.01 -5.59 -7.85
N PHE A 167 -8.65 -6.35 -8.89
CA PHE A 167 -8.98 -6.04 -10.28
C PHE A 167 -10.48 -6.25 -10.59
N ASN A 168 -11.20 -6.98 -9.74
CA ASN A 168 -12.62 -7.26 -9.92
C ASN A 168 -13.48 -6.19 -9.22
N VAL A 169 -13.92 -5.21 -10.00
CA VAL A 169 -14.74 -4.09 -9.52
C VAL A 169 -16.03 -4.55 -8.83
N SER A 170 -16.69 -5.62 -9.36
CA SER A 170 -17.92 -6.14 -8.76
C SER A 170 -17.69 -6.74 -7.38
N SER A 171 -16.54 -7.41 -7.18
CA SER A 171 -16.13 -7.93 -5.87
C SER A 171 -15.86 -6.79 -4.89
N MET A 172 -15.23 -5.70 -5.35
CA MET A 172 -14.96 -4.53 -4.51
C MET A 172 -16.23 -3.78 -4.08
N LYS A 173 -17.24 -3.67 -4.95
CA LYS A 173 -18.57 -3.16 -4.57
C LYS A 173 -19.20 -4.01 -3.46
N LYS A 174 -19.14 -5.35 -3.57
CA LYS A 174 -19.62 -6.26 -2.51
C LYS A 174 -18.82 -6.12 -1.21
N MET A 175 -17.50 -5.95 -1.29
CA MET A 175 -16.68 -5.70 -0.10
C MET A 175 -17.07 -4.40 0.59
N HIS A 176 -17.31 -3.33 -0.15
CA HIS A 176 -17.82 -2.06 0.40
C HIS A 176 -19.18 -2.21 1.08
N GLU A 177 -20.11 -2.97 0.47
CA GLU A 177 -21.42 -3.27 1.08
C GLU A 177 -21.28 -4.08 2.40
N LEU A 178 -20.35 -5.05 2.44
CA LEU A 178 -20.11 -5.88 3.62
C LEU A 178 -19.32 -5.16 4.73
N LEU A 179 -18.46 -4.23 4.36
CA LEU A 179 -17.52 -3.52 5.23
C LEU A 179 -17.45 -2.03 4.86
N PRO A 180 -18.50 -1.23 5.10
CA PRO A 180 -18.57 0.15 4.62
C PRO A 180 -17.51 1.09 5.22
N ASN A 181 -16.88 0.70 6.35
CA ASN A 181 -15.83 1.48 7.01
C ASN A 181 -14.41 1.03 6.65
N VAL A 182 -14.26 -0.06 5.87
CA VAL A 182 -12.95 -0.54 5.42
C VAL A 182 -12.60 0.12 4.08
N PRO A 183 -11.44 0.77 3.95
CA PRO A 183 -11.02 1.35 2.69
C PRO A 183 -10.92 0.29 1.57
N ILE A 184 -11.47 0.62 0.41
CA ILE A 184 -11.46 -0.22 -0.79
C ILE A 184 -10.51 0.37 -1.83
N GLY A 185 -9.74 -0.50 -2.50
CA GLY A 185 -8.85 -0.16 -3.61
C GLY A 185 -9.27 -0.82 -4.92
N ILE A 186 -9.22 -0.06 -6.01
CA ILE A 186 -9.40 -0.58 -7.37
C ILE A 186 -8.03 -0.75 -8.02
N LEU A 187 -7.67 -1.99 -8.33
CA LEU A 187 -6.48 -2.31 -9.12
C LEU A 187 -6.79 -2.24 -10.62
N THR A 188 -5.86 -1.66 -11.38
CA THR A 188 -5.94 -1.67 -12.84
C THR A 188 -4.57 -1.65 -13.51
N SER A 189 -4.48 -2.26 -14.69
CA SER A 189 -3.39 -2.11 -15.65
C SER A 189 -3.88 -1.57 -17.00
N SER A 190 -5.15 -1.18 -17.08
CA SER A 190 -5.81 -0.74 -18.30
C SER A 190 -6.00 0.78 -18.33
N GLU A 191 -5.56 1.41 -19.41
CA GLU A 191 -5.82 2.84 -19.65
C GLU A 191 -7.32 3.13 -19.78
N ARG A 192 -8.17 2.13 -20.10
CA ARG A 192 -9.63 2.31 -20.18
C ARG A 192 -10.26 2.68 -18.85
N ASP A 193 -9.67 2.24 -17.74
CA ASP A 193 -10.17 2.52 -16.40
C ASP A 193 -9.73 3.90 -15.91
N THR A 194 -8.87 4.61 -16.66
CA THR A 194 -8.32 5.91 -16.29
C THR A 194 -9.13 7.08 -16.84
N ASP A 195 -10.22 6.83 -17.57
CA ASP A 195 -11.09 7.91 -18.02
C ASP A 195 -11.83 8.58 -16.84
N PRO A 196 -12.16 9.88 -16.97
CA PRO A 196 -12.79 10.63 -15.86
C PRO A 196 -14.09 10.05 -15.34
N ASN A 197 -14.92 9.44 -16.20
CA ASN A 197 -16.20 8.89 -15.79
C ASN A 197 -15.99 7.60 -14.98
N SER A 198 -15.07 6.73 -15.41
CA SER A 198 -14.69 5.51 -14.66
C SER A 198 -14.16 5.86 -13.27
N ILE A 199 -13.23 6.82 -13.18
CA ILE A 199 -12.68 7.26 -11.90
C ILE A 199 -13.78 7.83 -10.98
N GLN A 200 -14.69 8.65 -11.52
CA GLN A 200 -15.81 9.17 -10.73
C GLN A 200 -16.72 8.06 -10.21
N GLN A 201 -17.01 7.03 -11.02
CA GLN A 201 -17.81 5.88 -10.59
C GLN A 201 -17.10 5.04 -9.51
N PHE A 202 -15.76 4.94 -9.56
CA PHE A 202 -15.01 4.27 -8.51
C PHE A 202 -15.03 5.05 -7.21
N ALA A 203 -14.97 6.37 -7.26
CA ALA A 203 -15.01 7.25 -6.09
C ALA A 203 -16.30 7.12 -5.25
N ASP A 204 -17.39 6.60 -5.83
CA ASP A 204 -18.64 6.37 -5.12
C ASP A 204 -18.52 5.31 -4.00
N PHE A 205 -17.51 4.40 -4.08
CA PHE A 205 -17.36 3.30 -3.13
C PHE A 205 -15.90 2.96 -2.80
N ALA A 206 -14.92 3.47 -3.53
CA ALA A 206 -13.50 3.18 -3.33
C ALA A 206 -12.74 4.37 -2.77
N THR A 207 -11.80 4.10 -1.87
CA THR A 207 -10.89 5.08 -1.28
C THR A 207 -9.60 5.20 -2.09
N TYR A 208 -9.17 4.11 -2.73
CA TYR A 208 -7.91 4.02 -3.45
C TYR A 208 -8.13 3.62 -4.90
N PHE A 209 -7.34 4.25 -5.79
CA PHE A 209 -7.15 3.82 -7.16
C PHE A 209 -5.69 3.43 -7.33
N ASN A 210 -5.41 2.14 -7.57
CA ASN A 210 -4.07 1.55 -7.56
C ASN A 210 -3.71 1.06 -8.98
N PRO A 211 -3.20 1.96 -9.86
CA PRO A 211 -2.86 1.60 -11.23
C PRO A 211 -1.49 0.90 -11.31
N SER A 212 -1.25 0.18 -12.40
CA SER A 212 0.12 -0.17 -12.78
C SER A 212 0.96 1.10 -12.93
N TYR A 213 2.23 1.02 -12.46
CA TYR A 213 3.20 2.09 -12.68
C TYR A 213 3.34 2.48 -14.16
N ASP A 214 3.14 1.53 -15.09
CA ASP A 214 3.30 1.75 -16.51
C ASP A 214 2.27 2.71 -17.14
N ILE A 215 1.10 2.85 -16.52
CA ILE A 215 0.03 3.77 -16.96
C ILE A 215 -0.06 5.02 -16.09
N LEU A 216 0.84 5.17 -15.10
CA LEU A 216 0.81 6.30 -14.19
C LEU A 216 1.31 7.57 -14.88
N THR A 217 0.51 8.64 -14.81
CA THR A 217 0.89 9.96 -15.28
C THR A 217 0.57 11.03 -14.24
N PRO A 218 1.25 12.20 -14.27
CA PRO A 218 0.87 13.32 -13.40
C PRO A 218 -0.60 13.76 -13.57
N ALA A 219 -1.13 13.65 -14.79
CA ALA A 219 -2.53 13.96 -15.08
C ALA A 219 -3.47 12.98 -14.38
N LEU A 220 -3.16 11.67 -14.42
CA LEU A 220 -3.93 10.65 -13.73
C LEU A 220 -3.92 10.85 -12.21
N ILE A 221 -2.76 11.17 -11.61
CA ILE A 221 -2.67 11.46 -10.17
C ILE A 221 -3.59 12.63 -9.81
N HIS A 222 -3.51 13.73 -10.56
CA HIS A 222 -4.38 14.90 -10.33
C HIS A 222 -5.86 14.56 -10.46
N GLN A 223 -6.23 13.75 -11.45
CA GLN A 223 -7.61 13.35 -11.71
C GLN A 223 -8.17 12.49 -10.57
N VAL A 224 -7.39 11.51 -10.08
CA VAL A 224 -7.77 10.66 -8.93
C VAL A 224 -7.93 11.49 -7.66
N HIS A 225 -7.00 12.40 -7.38
CA HIS A 225 -7.11 13.32 -6.24
C HIS A 225 -8.32 14.26 -6.37
N SER A 226 -8.63 14.74 -7.58
CA SER A 226 -9.80 15.60 -7.81
C SER A 226 -11.11 14.88 -7.57
N ALA A 227 -11.15 13.55 -7.72
CA ALA A 227 -12.29 12.70 -7.39
C ALA A 227 -12.36 12.33 -5.89
N GLY A 228 -11.41 12.82 -5.06
CA GLY A 228 -11.37 12.56 -3.62
C GLY A 228 -10.74 11.22 -3.23
N MET A 229 -10.16 10.48 -4.18
CA MET A 229 -9.47 9.22 -3.93
C MET A 229 -7.97 9.41 -3.73
N LYS A 230 -7.34 8.41 -3.12
CA LYS A 230 -5.88 8.25 -3.02
C LYS A 230 -5.36 7.35 -4.15
N ILE A 231 -4.06 7.47 -4.47
CA ILE A 231 -3.43 6.72 -5.53
C ILE A 231 -2.12 6.07 -5.06
N SER A 232 -2.02 4.73 -5.20
CA SER A 232 -0.83 3.96 -4.86
C SER A 232 -0.48 3.02 -6.02
N PRO A 233 0.39 3.44 -6.95
CA PRO A 233 0.77 2.59 -8.08
C PRO A 233 1.52 1.34 -7.62
N TRP A 234 1.32 0.24 -8.34
CA TRP A 234 2.06 -1.00 -8.13
C TRP A 234 3.11 -1.23 -9.24
N SER A 235 4.31 -1.67 -8.83
CA SER A 235 5.44 -1.82 -9.72
C SER A 235 5.60 -3.22 -10.34
N GLY A 236 4.82 -4.21 -9.86
CA GLY A 236 5.05 -5.61 -10.21
C GLY A 236 6.46 -6.04 -9.79
N THR A 237 7.23 -6.59 -10.73
CA THR A 237 8.63 -6.99 -10.49
C THR A 237 9.65 -5.88 -10.79
N LYS A 238 9.20 -4.71 -11.23
CA LYS A 238 10.09 -3.60 -11.59
C LYS A 238 10.62 -2.90 -10.35
N ARG A 239 11.92 -2.60 -10.36
CA ARG A 239 12.53 -1.70 -9.40
C ARG A 239 12.22 -0.26 -9.80
N LEU A 240 11.56 0.48 -8.91
CA LEU A 240 11.19 1.86 -9.19
C LEU A 240 12.41 2.78 -9.12
N PRO A 241 12.55 3.76 -10.04
CA PRO A 241 13.64 4.73 -9.95
C PRO A 241 13.54 5.58 -8.69
N ALA A 242 14.65 5.82 -7.99
CA ALA A 242 14.71 6.72 -6.83
C ALA A 242 14.16 8.12 -7.16
N SER A 243 14.39 8.61 -8.40
CA SER A 243 13.82 9.87 -8.88
C SER A 243 12.30 9.90 -8.93
N PHE A 244 11.66 8.74 -9.17
CA PHE A 244 10.21 8.60 -9.08
C PHE A 244 9.76 8.64 -7.62
N LEU A 245 10.33 7.80 -6.77
CA LEU A 245 10.01 7.74 -5.33
C LEU A 245 10.13 9.11 -4.65
N TRP A 246 11.09 9.91 -5.10
CA TRP A 246 11.30 11.28 -4.61
C TRP A 246 10.29 12.30 -5.11
N LYS A 247 9.91 12.23 -6.39
CA LYS A 247 9.14 13.27 -7.08
C LYS A 247 7.66 12.94 -7.24
N THR A 248 7.26 11.70 -6.98
CA THR A 248 5.87 11.28 -7.14
C THR A 248 4.95 12.10 -6.24
N LYS A 249 3.78 12.40 -6.75
CA LYS A 249 2.68 12.96 -5.98
C LYS A 249 1.64 11.89 -5.61
N SER A 250 2.00 10.61 -5.80
CA SER A 250 1.20 9.49 -5.31
C SER A 250 1.16 9.48 -3.78
N ASP A 251 0.11 8.91 -3.20
CA ASP A 251 -0.06 8.80 -1.74
C ASP A 251 0.74 7.62 -1.18
N GLY A 252 0.97 6.60 -1.99
CA GLY A 252 1.75 5.43 -1.64
C GLY A 252 2.39 4.77 -2.86
N VAL A 253 3.08 3.67 -2.63
CA VAL A 253 3.64 2.81 -3.66
C VAL A 253 3.62 1.35 -3.18
N ILE A 254 3.23 0.43 -4.07
CA ILE A 254 3.24 -1.02 -3.84
C ILE A 254 4.46 -1.58 -4.56
N THR A 255 5.47 -2.02 -3.81
CA THR A 255 6.80 -2.38 -4.33
C THR A 255 7.38 -3.63 -3.68
N ASN A 256 8.20 -4.36 -4.45
CA ASN A 256 8.97 -5.49 -3.91
C ASN A 256 10.18 -5.05 -3.06
N TYR A 257 10.54 -3.75 -3.10
CA TYR A 257 11.75 -3.17 -2.48
C TYR A 257 11.35 -2.11 -1.43
N PRO A 258 10.76 -2.50 -0.28
CA PRO A 258 10.26 -1.54 0.70
C PRO A 258 11.36 -0.72 1.38
N ASP A 259 12.57 -1.24 1.48
CA ASP A 259 13.75 -0.55 2.01
C ASP A 259 14.14 0.69 1.19
N GLU A 260 13.95 0.64 -0.15
CA GLU A 260 14.28 1.75 -1.05
C GLU A 260 13.35 2.95 -0.85
N VAL A 261 12.09 2.71 -0.55
CA VAL A 261 11.13 3.77 -0.25
C VAL A 261 11.56 4.53 0.99
N ASN A 262 11.92 3.81 2.05
CA ASN A 262 12.38 4.39 3.30
C ASN A 262 13.71 5.14 3.13
N TRP A 263 14.66 4.54 2.38
CA TRP A 263 15.93 5.21 2.11
C TRP A 263 15.76 6.53 1.37
N VAL A 264 14.91 6.58 0.35
CA VAL A 264 14.64 7.81 -0.40
C VAL A 264 13.99 8.87 0.50
N GLN A 265 13.04 8.50 1.35
CA GLN A 265 12.38 9.43 2.27
C GLN A 265 13.34 10.01 3.31
N THR A 266 14.18 9.17 3.92
CA THR A 266 15.15 9.61 4.95
C THR A 266 16.34 10.36 4.37
N SER A 267 16.77 10.05 3.15
CA SER A 267 17.87 10.72 2.45
C SER A 267 17.49 12.06 1.85
N SER A 268 16.20 12.43 1.87
CA SER A 268 15.74 13.73 1.38
C SER A 268 16.26 14.87 2.27
N PRO A 269 16.49 16.08 1.75
CA PRO A 269 16.81 17.26 2.58
C PRO A 269 15.74 17.52 3.65
N ILE A 270 14.48 17.18 3.36
CA ILE A 270 13.34 17.30 4.29
C ILE A 270 13.35 16.14 5.30
N GLY A 271 13.62 14.91 4.87
CA GLY A 271 13.79 13.76 5.76
C GLY A 271 14.89 13.97 6.79
N GLN A 272 16.01 14.55 6.38
CA GLN A 272 17.11 14.93 7.29
C GLN A 272 16.73 16.02 8.30
N GLN A 273 15.76 16.90 7.98
CA GLN A 273 15.23 17.86 8.94
C GLN A 273 14.27 17.24 9.96
N LEU A 274 13.48 16.26 9.54
CA LEU A 274 12.56 15.53 10.44
C LEU A 274 13.32 14.65 11.42
N GLU A 275 14.41 13.98 11.00
CA GLU A 275 15.27 13.20 11.90
C GLU A 275 16.04 14.05 12.91
N LYS A 276 16.42 15.28 12.56
CA LYS A 276 17.07 16.20 13.51
C LYS A 276 16.15 16.67 14.63
N GLY A 277 14.84 16.57 14.45
CA GLY A 277 13.83 16.87 15.47
C GLY A 277 13.46 15.70 16.39
N SER A 278 13.80 14.46 16.02
CA SER A 278 13.45 13.25 16.77
C SER A 278 14.65 12.30 16.86
N ALA A 279 15.37 12.37 18.01
CA ALA A 279 16.32 11.36 18.49
C ALA A 279 17.63 11.13 17.70
N ARG A 280 18.68 11.75 18.16
CA ARG A 280 20.05 11.19 18.13
C ARG A 280 20.06 9.78 18.78
N ARG A 281 20.12 8.74 17.98
CA ARG A 281 20.68 7.38 18.21
C ARG A 281 19.95 6.41 17.28
N VAL A 282 20.64 5.92 16.26
CA VAL A 282 20.57 4.55 15.69
C VAL A 282 21.15 4.45 14.24
N ILE A 283 21.89 5.40 13.73
CA ILE A 283 22.53 5.24 12.41
C ILE A 283 24.05 5.24 12.52
N THR A 284 24.62 4.26 13.27
CA THR A 284 26.07 3.99 13.22
C THR A 284 26.39 2.49 13.07
N LEU A 285 25.41 1.63 12.88
CA LEU A 285 25.62 0.17 12.86
C LEU A 285 25.28 -0.55 11.54
N ALA A 286 24.57 0.07 10.60
CA ALA A 286 24.13 -0.62 9.39
C ALA A 286 25.08 -0.54 8.17
N VAL A 287 26.15 0.28 8.20
CA VAL A 287 27.08 0.45 7.06
C VAL A 287 28.32 -0.45 7.15
N LYS A 288 28.49 -1.26 8.18
CA LYS A 288 29.71 -2.08 8.41
C LYS A 288 29.58 -3.60 8.25
N LEU A 289 28.44 -4.12 7.82
CA LEU A 289 28.25 -5.57 7.64
C LEU A 289 27.58 -5.91 6.30
N TRP A 290 28.18 -5.49 5.20
CA TRP A 290 27.95 -6.14 3.93
C TRP A 290 29.27 -6.27 3.18
N PRO A 291 29.75 -7.52 2.91
CA PRO A 291 30.87 -7.76 2.04
C PRO A 291 30.51 -7.49 0.58
#